data_4bc1f2e1282beac900973ff5ef0e93a3
#
_entry.id   4bc1f2e1282beac900973ff5ef0e93a3
#
_cell.length_a   1.000
_cell.length_b   1.000
_cell.length_c   1.000
_cell.angle_alpha   90.00
_cell.angle_beta   90.00
_cell.angle_gamma   90.00
#
_symmetry.space_group_name_H-M   'P 1'
#
loop_
_entity.id
_entity.type
_entity.pdbx_description
1 polymer ?
#
loop_
_entity_poly.entity_id
_entity_poly.type
_entity_poly.pdbx_seq_one_letter_code
_entity_poly.pdbx_strand_id
1 'polypeptide(L)'
;HFEACAQTALDSILAKLPNLRLTSESHVTIYSFWLHITARTATLLAEQLRAQGVTVDRVISRAHRYDLYPSVAPRHHIPERRLLLQSLDGICPVSEQGTRELQTTWPQYAGKIHTRYLGTSDPGPTAHCRRDPFTIVSCAHLVPVKRMIRMPAILARVRASGIDAHWTHLGDGPQMDTLREEVTVHRVTDAITLLGHVDNTQVMATQRDLKPSVFVNLSSSEGLPVSMMEVASLGIPIIATGVGGVGEIVSSDNGHLLPAEFTDAQASDALVQLARLSEDEYQQVCQASRQVWEEKFRASVVYPEFCREVLGGR
;
A
#
# COMPACT_ATOMS: atom_id res chain seq x y z
N HIS A 1 -1.29 23.33 -16.57
CA HIS A 1 -1.30 21.88 -16.89
C HIS A 1 -2.26 21.10 -15.98
N PHE A 2 -2.20 21.26 -14.65
CA PHE A 2 -3.07 20.54 -13.69
C PHE A 2 -4.57 20.79 -13.97
N GLU A 3 -5.00 22.05 -14.06
CA GLU A 3 -6.39 22.42 -14.39
C GLU A 3 -6.81 21.90 -15.78
N ALA A 4 -5.93 22.00 -16.79
CA ALA A 4 -6.24 21.48 -18.12
C ALA A 4 -6.49 19.97 -18.12
N CYS A 5 -5.70 19.20 -17.36
CA CYS A 5 -5.92 17.77 -17.21
C CYS A 5 -7.23 17.47 -16.47
N ALA A 6 -7.55 18.24 -15.42
CA ALA A 6 -8.82 18.09 -14.69
C ALA A 6 -10.02 18.41 -15.59
N GLN A 7 -9.93 19.45 -16.42
CA GLN A 7 -10.97 19.81 -17.38
C GLN A 7 -11.16 18.74 -18.46
N THR A 8 -10.06 18.21 -19.04
CA THR A 8 -10.14 17.12 -20.02
C THR A 8 -10.82 15.88 -19.45
N ALA A 9 -10.50 15.55 -18.17
CA ALA A 9 -11.15 14.43 -17.49
C ALA A 9 -12.64 14.72 -17.24
N LEU A 10 -13.00 15.96 -16.86
CA LEU A 10 -14.38 16.38 -16.71
C LEU A 10 -15.16 16.24 -18.02
N ASP A 11 -14.63 16.74 -19.15
CA ASP A 11 -15.28 16.65 -20.45
C ASP A 11 -15.57 15.20 -20.85
N SER A 12 -14.64 14.29 -20.55
CA SER A 12 -14.82 12.85 -20.76
C SER A 12 -15.92 12.23 -19.89
N ILE A 13 -16.09 12.72 -18.66
CA ILE A 13 -17.17 12.28 -17.76
C ILE A 13 -18.50 12.85 -18.25
N LEU A 14 -18.56 14.14 -18.57
CA LEU A 14 -19.77 14.82 -19.04
C LEU A 14 -20.35 14.16 -20.29
N ALA A 15 -19.51 13.69 -21.21
CA ALA A 15 -19.95 12.95 -22.37
C ALA A 15 -20.67 11.63 -22.05
N LYS A 16 -20.42 11.05 -20.87
CA LYS A 16 -21.05 9.80 -20.39
C LYS A 16 -22.21 10.02 -19.41
N LEU A 17 -22.34 11.21 -18.83
CA LEU A 17 -23.37 11.54 -17.83
C LEU A 17 -24.81 11.30 -18.31
N PRO A 18 -25.20 11.56 -19.58
CA PRO A 18 -26.54 11.30 -20.05
C PRO A 18 -27.00 9.84 -19.84
N ASN A 19 -26.06 8.89 -19.79
CA ASN A 19 -26.35 7.49 -19.52
C ASN A 19 -26.86 7.24 -18.09
N LEU A 20 -26.57 8.14 -17.15
CA LEU A 20 -27.00 8.02 -15.74
C LEU A 20 -28.42 8.58 -15.52
N ARG A 21 -28.98 9.31 -16.48
CA ARG A 21 -30.34 9.89 -16.41
C ARG A 21 -30.61 10.66 -15.13
N LEU A 22 -29.66 11.48 -14.69
CA LEU A 22 -29.78 12.31 -13.49
C LEU A 22 -30.90 13.36 -13.70
N THR A 23 -31.68 13.62 -12.64
CA THR A 23 -32.76 14.61 -12.58
C THR A 23 -32.56 15.54 -11.39
N SER A 24 -33.40 16.55 -11.24
CA SER A 24 -33.43 17.44 -10.06
C SER A 24 -33.75 16.71 -8.75
N GLU A 25 -34.36 15.50 -8.82
CA GLU A 25 -34.61 14.67 -7.65
C GLU A 25 -33.47 13.71 -7.32
N SER A 26 -32.42 13.67 -8.17
CA SER A 26 -31.28 12.82 -7.97
C SER A 26 -30.37 13.37 -6.88
N HIS A 27 -29.95 12.49 -5.96
CA HIS A 27 -28.95 12.73 -4.93
C HIS A 27 -27.66 12.03 -5.32
N VAL A 28 -26.55 12.76 -5.38
CA VAL A 28 -25.27 12.27 -5.89
C VAL A 28 -24.17 12.48 -4.86
N THR A 29 -23.42 11.43 -4.53
CA THR A 29 -22.12 11.53 -3.88
C THR A 29 -21.03 11.29 -4.90
N ILE A 30 -20.05 12.19 -4.97
CA ILE A 30 -18.90 12.09 -5.89
C ILE A 30 -17.68 11.66 -5.08
N TYR A 31 -17.08 10.55 -5.51
CA TYR A 31 -15.91 10.00 -4.87
C TYR A 31 -14.72 9.99 -5.83
N SER A 32 -13.60 10.56 -5.38
CA SER A 32 -12.31 10.52 -6.05
C SER A 32 -11.33 9.59 -5.33
N PHE A 33 -10.70 8.69 -6.08
CA PHE A 33 -9.73 7.77 -5.50
C PHE A 33 -8.37 8.44 -5.15
N TRP A 34 -8.03 9.57 -5.80
CA TRP A 34 -6.78 10.30 -5.59
C TRP A 34 -7.03 11.77 -5.24
N LEU A 35 -6.36 12.27 -4.22
CA LEU A 35 -6.39 13.68 -3.81
C LEU A 35 -5.49 14.54 -4.72
N HIS A 36 -5.71 14.47 -6.02
CA HIS A 36 -4.94 15.13 -7.07
C HIS A 36 -5.85 15.59 -8.22
N ILE A 37 -5.48 15.37 -9.47
CA ILE A 37 -6.27 15.76 -10.66
C ILE A 37 -7.71 15.22 -10.56
N THR A 38 -7.90 13.98 -10.20
CA THR A 38 -9.24 13.37 -10.09
C THR A 38 -10.10 14.01 -9.00
N ALA A 39 -9.51 14.50 -7.90
CA ALA A 39 -10.23 15.26 -6.89
C ALA A 39 -10.65 16.64 -7.43
N ARG A 40 -9.81 17.30 -8.23
CA ARG A 40 -10.19 18.54 -8.90
C ARG A 40 -11.31 18.30 -9.92
N THR A 41 -11.21 17.24 -10.70
CA THR A 41 -12.27 16.82 -11.61
C THR A 41 -13.58 16.58 -10.87
N ALA A 42 -13.55 15.94 -9.69
CA ALA A 42 -14.72 15.70 -8.85
C ALA A 42 -15.37 17.01 -8.36
N THR A 43 -14.58 18.01 -7.96
CA THR A 43 -15.11 19.32 -7.54
C THR A 43 -15.73 20.08 -8.71
N LEU A 44 -15.09 20.09 -9.89
CA LEU A 44 -15.64 20.68 -11.11
C LEU A 44 -16.94 20.00 -11.55
N LEU A 45 -16.99 18.67 -11.47
CA LEU A 45 -18.21 17.90 -11.76
C LEU A 45 -19.35 18.28 -10.81
N ALA A 46 -19.06 18.44 -9.52
CA ALA A 46 -20.05 18.87 -8.53
C ALA A 46 -20.62 20.25 -8.85
N GLU A 47 -19.76 21.21 -9.23
CA GLU A 47 -20.17 22.53 -9.66
C GLU A 47 -21.11 22.46 -10.88
N GLN A 48 -20.76 21.64 -11.88
CA GLN A 48 -21.54 21.45 -13.09
C GLN A 48 -22.92 20.80 -12.82
N LEU A 49 -22.95 19.75 -11.98
CA LEU A 49 -24.21 19.09 -11.62
C LEU A 49 -25.14 19.98 -10.81
N ARG A 50 -24.59 20.74 -9.84
CA ARG A 50 -25.37 21.73 -9.07
C ARG A 50 -25.96 22.83 -9.98
N ALA A 51 -25.20 23.29 -10.98
CA ALA A 51 -25.69 24.25 -11.97
C ALA A 51 -26.85 23.70 -12.85
N GLN A 52 -26.92 22.37 -13.00
CA GLN A 52 -28.01 21.66 -13.70
C GLN A 52 -29.19 21.30 -12.78
N GLY A 53 -29.17 21.71 -11.51
CA GLY A 53 -30.21 21.45 -10.53
C GLY A 53 -30.16 20.08 -9.86
N VAL A 54 -29.08 19.30 -10.06
CA VAL A 54 -28.87 18.02 -9.38
C VAL A 54 -28.33 18.26 -7.96
N THR A 55 -28.87 17.56 -6.97
CA THR A 55 -28.38 17.64 -5.59
C THR A 55 -27.09 16.85 -5.45
N VAL A 56 -25.99 17.53 -5.15
CA VAL A 56 -24.71 16.89 -4.81
C VAL A 56 -24.53 16.93 -3.30
N ASP A 57 -24.74 15.78 -2.66
CA ASP A 57 -24.69 15.63 -1.21
C ASP A 57 -23.29 15.77 -0.65
N ARG A 58 -22.31 15.09 -1.28
CA ARG A 58 -20.90 15.10 -0.84
C ARG A 58 -19.94 14.98 -2.01
N VAL A 59 -18.78 15.59 -1.86
CA VAL A 59 -17.58 15.41 -2.71
C VAL A 59 -16.43 14.97 -1.84
N ILE A 60 -15.96 13.74 -2.03
CA ILE A 60 -15.01 13.09 -1.13
C ILE A 60 -13.80 12.59 -1.92
N SER A 61 -12.61 12.65 -1.32
CA SER A 61 -11.41 12.11 -1.93
C SER A 61 -10.61 11.22 -0.96
N ARG A 62 -10.09 10.10 -1.46
CA ARG A 62 -8.98 9.41 -0.78
C ARG A 62 -7.67 10.12 -1.03
N ALA A 63 -6.71 9.86 -0.14
CA ALA A 63 -5.34 10.30 -0.27
C ALA A 63 -4.38 9.14 0.04
N HIS A 64 -3.37 8.99 -0.82
CA HIS A 64 -2.37 7.94 -0.74
C HIS A 64 -0.97 8.55 -0.48
N ARG A 65 0.09 7.89 -0.97
CA ARG A 65 1.46 8.39 -0.79
C ARG A 65 1.78 9.57 -1.72
N TYR A 66 1.54 9.39 -3.01
CA TYR A 66 1.95 10.35 -4.06
C TYR A 66 1.21 11.69 -3.96
N ASP A 67 -0.07 11.62 -3.65
CA ASP A 67 -0.98 12.75 -3.56
C ASP A 67 -1.15 13.27 -2.11
N LEU A 68 -0.30 12.80 -1.18
CA LEU A 68 -0.35 13.19 0.22
C LEU A 68 0.92 13.91 0.65
N TYR A 69 2.09 13.31 0.41
CA TYR A 69 3.36 13.81 0.90
C TYR A 69 4.08 14.69 -0.13
N PRO A 70 4.28 16.00 0.12
CA PRO A 70 5.04 16.86 -0.77
C PRO A 70 6.46 16.36 -1.05
N SER A 71 7.09 15.71 -0.06
CA SER A 71 8.45 15.16 -0.16
C SER A 71 8.65 14.15 -1.31
N VAL A 72 7.58 13.48 -1.74
CA VAL A 72 7.63 12.52 -2.85
C VAL A 72 7.05 13.05 -4.15
N ALA A 73 6.45 14.23 -4.11
CA ALA A 73 5.92 14.91 -5.29
C ALA A 73 7.04 15.62 -6.08
N PRO A 74 6.93 15.76 -7.41
CA PRO A 74 7.87 16.54 -8.21
C PRO A 74 8.03 17.95 -7.65
N ARG A 75 9.28 18.40 -7.51
CA ARG A 75 9.61 19.73 -6.95
C ARG A 75 9.07 19.96 -5.53
N HIS A 76 8.78 18.89 -4.78
CA HIS A 76 8.19 18.96 -3.43
C HIS A 76 6.90 19.78 -3.37
N HIS A 77 6.13 19.77 -4.45
CA HIS A 77 4.91 20.55 -4.58
C HIS A 77 3.74 19.69 -5.07
N ILE A 78 2.61 19.79 -4.38
CA ILE A 78 1.34 19.19 -4.79
C ILE A 78 0.42 20.32 -5.24
N PRO A 79 0.09 20.38 -6.55
CA PRO A 79 -0.73 21.46 -7.09
C PRO A 79 -2.11 21.54 -6.43
N GLU A 80 -2.64 22.76 -6.31
CA GLU A 80 -4.00 23.08 -5.86
C GLU A 80 -4.40 22.46 -4.52
N ARG A 81 -3.43 22.05 -3.67
CA ARG A 81 -3.69 21.40 -2.38
C ARG A 81 -4.70 22.18 -1.54
N ARG A 82 -4.49 23.48 -1.37
CA ARG A 82 -5.38 24.33 -0.56
C ARG A 82 -6.80 24.38 -1.13
N LEU A 83 -6.94 24.53 -2.44
CA LEU A 83 -8.23 24.55 -3.13
C LEU A 83 -8.97 23.23 -2.91
N LEU A 84 -8.29 22.09 -3.10
CA LEU A 84 -8.88 20.77 -2.89
C LEU A 84 -9.33 20.58 -1.45
N LEU A 85 -8.47 20.91 -0.47
CA LEU A 85 -8.84 20.83 0.94
C LEU A 85 -10.02 21.75 1.30
N GLN A 86 -10.17 22.88 0.65
CA GLN A 86 -11.28 23.80 0.86
C GLN A 86 -12.59 23.27 0.26
N SER A 87 -12.54 22.71 -0.96
CA SER A 87 -13.73 22.40 -1.79
C SER A 87 -14.33 21.01 -1.51
N LEU A 88 -13.55 20.07 -0.95
CA LEU A 88 -14.01 18.74 -0.61
C LEU A 88 -14.76 18.71 0.72
N ASP A 89 -15.79 17.90 0.82
CA ASP A 89 -16.56 17.66 2.05
C ASP A 89 -15.90 16.66 2.99
N GLY A 90 -15.09 15.74 2.44
CA GLY A 90 -14.34 14.74 3.19
C GLY A 90 -13.04 14.34 2.52
N ILE A 91 -12.02 14.10 3.33
CA ILE A 91 -10.70 13.66 2.88
C ILE A 91 -10.33 12.42 3.67
N CYS A 92 -10.04 11.34 2.97
CA CYS A 92 -9.85 10.00 3.51
C CYS A 92 -8.44 9.47 3.24
N PRO A 93 -7.42 9.89 4.00
CA PRO A 93 -6.10 9.26 3.91
C PRO A 93 -6.19 7.77 4.21
N VAL A 94 -5.39 6.97 3.50
CA VAL A 94 -5.38 5.50 3.67
C VAL A 94 -4.59 5.02 4.88
N SER A 95 -4.01 5.95 5.66
CA SER A 95 -3.21 5.67 6.86
C SER A 95 -3.43 6.73 7.93
N GLU A 96 -3.27 6.35 9.20
CA GLU A 96 -3.30 7.28 10.32
C GLU A 96 -2.16 8.29 10.25
N GLN A 97 -0.97 7.84 9.81
CA GLN A 97 0.14 8.75 9.61
C GLN A 97 -0.20 9.82 8.57
N GLY A 98 -0.82 9.44 7.44
CA GLY A 98 -1.27 10.38 6.43
C GLY A 98 -2.33 11.35 6.95
N THR A 99 -3.22 10.87 7.81
CA THR A 99 -4.22 11.71 8.49
C THR A 99 -3.53 12.73 9.40
N ARG A 100 -2.61 12.30 10.26
CA ARG A 100 -1.85 13.19 11.14
C ARG A 100 -1.05 14.24 10.38
N GLU A 101 -0.42 13.83 9.28
CA GLU A 101 0.34 14.75 8.39
C GLU A 101 -0.55 15.87 7.84
N LEU A 102 -1.70 15.51 7.26
CA LEU A 102 -2.62 16.52 6.72
C LEU A 102 -3.25 17.39 7.81
N GLN A 103 -3.66 16.81 8.94
CA GLN A 103 -4.26 17.56 10.04
C GLN A 103 -3.27 18.55 10.67
N THR A 104 -2.00 18.14 10.80
CA THR A 104 -0.93 19.00 11.34
C THR A 104 -0.59 20.13 10.38
N THR A 105 -0.49 19.82 9.08
CA THR A 105 -0.14 20.83 8.05
C THR A 105 -1.29 21.79 7.77
N TRP A 106 -2.54 21.31 7.90
CA TRP A 106 -3.75 22.05 7.57
C TRP A 106 -4.81 21.96 8.68
N PRO A 107 -4.52 22.47 9.89
CA PRO A 107 -5.37 22.29 11.07
C PRO A 107 -6.79 22.85 10.90
N GLN A 108 -6.97 23.88 10.04
CA GLN A 108 -8.29 24.46 9.75
C GLN A 108 -9.23 23.48 9.01
N TYR A 109 -8.70 22.39 8.43
CA TYR A 109 -9.49 21.36 7.75
C TYR A 109 -9.51 20.03 8.51
N ALA A 110 -8.93 19.96 9.71
CA ALA A 110 -8.77 18.71 10.47
C ALA A 110 -10.10 17.96 10.69
N GLY A 111 -11.20 18.70 10.90
CA GLY A 111 -12.52 18.12 11.16
C GLY A 111 -13.14 17.32 10.00
N LYS A 112 -12.56 17.39 8.80
CA LYS A 112 -13.02 16.60 7.63
C LYS A 112 -11.96 15.64 7.07
N ILE A 113 -10.86 15.45 7.80
CA ILE A 113 -9.76 14.56 7.42
C ILE A 113 -9.80 13.37 8.38
N HIS A 114 -10.17 12.18 7.87
CA HIS A 114 -10.31 10.97 8.68
C HIS A 114 -9.71 9.77 7.97
N THR A 115 -8.97 8.96 8.70
CA THR A 115 -8.39 7.71 8.18
C THR A 115 -9.49 6.78 7.67
N ARG A 116 -9.30 6.26 6.45
CA ARG A 116 -10.13 5.21 5.87
C ARG A 116 -9.22 4.23 5.13
N TYR A 117 -8.95 3.12 5.78
CA TYR A 117 -8.08 2.09 5.23
C TYR A 117 -8.57 1.53 3.88
N LEU A 118 -7.63 1.03 3.10
CA LEU A 118 -7.93 0.10 2.02
C LEU A 118 -8.08 -1.30 2.61
N GLY A 119 -8.74 -2.17 1.88
CA GLY A 119 -8.87 -3.57 2.25
C GLY A 119 -8.48 -4.50 1.12
N THR A 120 -8.08 -5.72 1.49
CA THR A 120 -7.81 -6.81 0.55
C THR A 120 -8.78 -7.96 0.79
N SER A 121 -9.01 -8.76 -0.26
CA SER A 121 -9.90 -9.93 -0.19
C SER A 121 -9.31 -11.02 0.71
N ASP A 122 -10.18 -11.79 1.35
CA ASP A 122 -9.77 -12.95 2.13
C ASP A 122 -9.35 -14.10 1.20
N PRO A 123 -8.06 -14.53 1.22
CA PRO A 123 -7.62 -15.67 0.43
C PRO A 123 -8.04 -17.01 1.02
N GLY A 124 -8.71 -17.02 2.15
CA GLY A 124 -9.00 -18.18 2.96
C GLY A 124 -7.83 -18.58 3.89
N PRO A 125 -7.98 -19.64 4.69
CA PRO A 125 -6.94 -20.07 5.61
C PRO A 125 -5.69 -20.51 4.83
N THR A 126 -4.53 -20.03 5.27
CA THR A 126 -3.25 -20.48 4.73
C THR A 126 -2.84 -21.81 5.36
N ALA A 127 -2.41 -22.73 4.53
CA ALA A 127 -1.62 -23.85 5.00
C ALA A 127 -0.27 -23.31 5.50
N HIS A 128 0.13 -23.75 6.69
CA HIS A 128 1.31 -23.35 7.44
C HIS A 128 2.48 -22.79 6.61
N CYS A 129 2.97 -21.63 6.98
CA CYS A 129 4.22 -21.09 6.47
C CYS A 129 5.34 -22.11 6.75
N ARG A 130 6.11 -22.43 5.72
CA ARG A 130 7.21 -23.38 5.83
C ARG A 130 8.50 -22.65 6.15
N ARG A 131 9.33 -23.20 7.05
CA ARG A 131 10.65 -22.61 7.40
C ARG A 131 11.85 -23.44 6.93
N ASP A 132 11.62 -24.54 6.27
CA ASP A 132 12.67 -25.39 5.73
C ASP A 132 12.34 -25.80 4.28
N PRO A 133 13.03 -25.19 3.29
CA PRO A 133 13.95 -24.05 3.40
C PRO A 133 13.27 -22.77 3.86
N PHE A 134 14.03 -21.81 4.44
CA PHE A 134 13.52 -20.50 4.85
C PHE A 134 13.27 -19.61 3.63
N THR A 135 12.04 -19.53 3.21
CA THR A 135 11.64 -18.84 1.98
C THR A 135 11.27 -17.38 2.25
N ILE A 136 12.06 -16.47 1.70
CA ILE A 136 11.82 -15.03 1.74
C ILE A 136 11.09 -14.61 0.46
N VAL A 137 10.03 -13.84 0.57
CA VAL A 137 9.31 -13.27 -0.59
C VAL A 137 9.26 -11.77 -0.52
N SER A 138 9.33 -11.12 -1.66
CA SER A 138 9.05 -9.70 -1.82
C SER A 138 8.25 -9.45 -3.11
N CYS A 139 7.39 -8.42 -3.11
CA CYS A 139 6.58 -8.04 -4.26
C CYS A 139 6.64 -6.52 -4.43
N ALA A 140 7.32 -6.06 -5.48
CA ALA A 140 7.47 -4.63 -5.76
C ALA A 140 7.98 -4.37 -7.18
N HIS A 141 7.65 -3.20 -7.72
CA HIS A 141 8.34 -2.68 -8.90
C HIS A 141 9.80 -2.33 -8.54
N LEU A 142 10.76 -2.78 -9.36
CA LEU A 142 12.20 -2.59 -9.12
C LEU A 142 12.66 -1.16 -9.44
N VAL A 143 12.40 -0.27 -8.49
CA VAL A 143 12.79 1.16 -8.53
C VAL A 143 13.57 1.52 -7.26
N PRO A 144 14.40 2.60 -7.28
CA PRO A 144 15.28 2.95 -6.17
C PRO A 144 14.60 3.05 -4.80
N VAL A 145 13.37 3.58 -4.75
CA VAL A 145 12.61 3.72 -3.50
C VAL A 145 12.32 2.38 -2.82
N LYS A 146 12.28 1.27 -3.55
CA LYS A 146 12.01 -0.09 -3.03
C LYS A 146 13.26 -0.78 -2.48
N ARG A 147 14.44 -0.33 -2.83
CA ARG A 147 15.76 -0.79 -2.33
C ARG A 147 16.00 -2.30 -2.44
N MET A 148 15.33 -3.00 -3.39
CA MET A 148 15.45 -4.46 -3.55
C MET A 148 16.85 -4.92 -4.00
N ILE A 149 17.65 -4.04 -4.60
CA ILE A 149 19.06 -4.29 -4.92
C ILE A 149 19.94 -4.64 -3.69
N ARG A 150 19.46 -4.38 -2.46
CA ARG A 150 20.15 -4.75 -1.21
C ARG A 150 19.91 -6.21 -0.81
N MET A 151 18.89 -6.86 -1.34
CA MET A 151 18.50 -8.22 -0.93
C MET A 151 19.59 -9.28 -1.17
N PRO A 152 20.37 -9.26 -2.26
CA PRO A 152 21.47 -10.23 -2.44
C PRO A 152 22.51 -10.18 -1.32
N ALA A 153 22.92 -8.98 -0.90
CA ALA A 153 23.86 -8.81 0.23
C ALA A 153 23.27 -9.33 1.55
N ILE A 154 21.99 -8.99 1.81
CA ILE A 154 21.26 -9.44 2.99
C ILE A 154 21.14 -10.97 2.99
N LEU A 155 20.74 -11.58 1.87
CA LEU A 155 20.58 -13.02 1.73
C LEU A 155 21.90 -13.76 1.94
N ALA A 156 23.01 -13.25 1.37
CA ALA A 156 24.36 -13.83 1.59
C ALA A 156 24.71 -13.88 3.08
N ARG A 157 24.39 -12.82 3.85
CA ARG A 157 24.60 -12.78 5.30
C ARG A 157 23.72 -13.78 6.06
N VAL A 158 22.44 -13.90 5.67
CA VAL A 158 21.52 -14.88 6.27
C VAL A 158 22.04 -16.30 6.05
N ARG A 159 22.48 -16.65 4.84
CA ARG A 159 23.05 -17.96 4.52
C ARG A 159 24.38 -18.22 5.26
N ALA A 160 25.21 -17.19 5.39
CA ALA A 160 26.46 -17.27 6.18
C ALA A 160 26.20 -17.55 7.67
N SER A 161 25.01 -17.27 8.19
CA SER A 161 24.58 -17.62 9.56
C SER A 161 24.10 -19.06 9.70
N GLY A 162 24.20 -19.88 8.64
CA GLY A 162 23.80 -21.29 8.64
C GLY A 162 22.31 -21.55 8.36
N ILE A 163 21.58 -20.53 7.90
CA ILE A 163 20.16 -20.67 7.51
C ILE A 163 20.10 -21.04 6.01
N ASP A 164 19.44 -22.17 5.68
CA ASP A 164 19.12 -22.50 4.28
C ASP A 164 17.97 -21.58 3.78
N ALA A 165 18.37 -20.42 3.25
CA ALA A 165 17.45 -19.40 2.83
C ALA A 165 17.40 -19.25 1.32
N HIS A 166 16.18 -19.06 0.79
CA HIS A 166 15.90 -18.76 -0.61
C HIS A 166 15.04 -17.49 -0.71
N TRP A 167 15.37 -16.60 -1.65
CA TRP A 167 14.57 -15.40 -1.90
C TRP A 167 13.88 -15.45 -3.26
N THR A 168 12.57 -15.21 -3.28
CA THR A 168 11.76 -15.06 -4.49
C THR A 168 11.23 -13.64 -4.58
N HIS A 169 11.47 -12.98 -5.71
CA HIS A 169 10.96 -11.64 -5.99
C HIS A 169 9.89 -11.65 -7.07
N LEU A 170 8.73 -11.05 -6.76
CA LEU A 170 7.65 -10.78 -7.70
C LEU A 170 7.73 -9.31 -8.12
N GLY A 171 8.01 -9.05 -9.36
CA GLY A 171 8.07 -7.71 -9.91
C GLY A 171 9.20 -7.53 -10.91
N ASP A 172 9.09 -6.47 -11.66
CA ASP A 172 10.07 -6.05 -12.67
C ASP A 172 10.31 -4.54 -12.55
N GLY A 173 11.27 -4.02 -13.27
CA GLY A 173 11.53 -2.59 -13.29
C GLY A 173 12.94 -2.23 -13.76
N PRO A 174 13.24 -0.91 -13.78
CA PRO A 174 14.50 -0.40 -14.33
C PRO A 174 15.76 -0.86 -13.58
N GLN A 175 15.63 -1.39 -12.36
CA GLN A 175 16.77 -1.92 -11.59
C GLN A 175 16.97 -3.43 -11.74
N MET A 176 16.30 -4.12 -12.67
CA MET A 176 16.42 -5.58 -12.83
C MET A 176 17.85 -6.00 -13.17
N ASP A 177 18.51 -5.31 -14.09
CA ASP A 177 19.87 -5.68 -14.48
C ASP A 177 20.88 -5.40 -13.34
N THR A 178 20.75 -4.26 -12.66
CA THR A 178 21.54 -3.98 -11.45
C THR A 178 21.34 -5.07 -10.38
N LEU A 179 20.10 -5.52 -10.20
CA LEU A 179 19.81 -6.60 -9.25
C LEU A 179 20.51 -7.91 -9.63
N ARG A 180 20.52 -8.28 -10.91
CA ARG A 180 21.23 -9.47 -11.42
C ARG A 180 22.76 -9.37 -11.21
N GLU A 181 23.32 -8.18 -11.38
CA GLU A 181 24.74 -7.91 -11.07
C GLU A 181 25.01 -8.14 -9.59
N GLU A 182 24.22 -7.58 -8.69
CA GLU A 182 24.36 -7.76 -7.24
C GLU A 182 24.21 -9.25 -6.83
N VAL A 183 23.30 -9.99 -7.46
CA VAL A 183 23.18 -11.46 -7.26
C VAL A 183 24.49 -12.18 -7.56
N THR A 184 25.16 -11.79 -8.63
CA THR A 184 26.45 -12.36 -9.05
C THR A 184 27.58 -11.96 -8.10
N VAL A 185 27.65 -10.67 -7.72
CA VAL A 185 28.64 -10.12 -6.81
C VAL A 185 28.59 -10.84 -5.46
N HIS A 186 27.39 -11.06 -4.94
CA HIS A 186 27.19 -11.70 -3.64
C HIS A 186 27.16 -13.23 -3.69
N ARG A 187 27.29 -13.85 -4.89
CA ARG A 187 27.35 -15.31 -5.11
C ARG A 187 26.15 -16.06 -4.56
N VAL A 188 24.96 -15.54 -4.74
CA VAL A 188 23.70 -16.12 -4.26
C VAL A 188 22.75 -16.56 -5.39
N THR A 189 23.28 -16.77 -6.57
CA THR A 189 22.51 -17.13 -7.77
C THR A 189 21.67 -18.41 -7.58
N ASP A 190 22.16 -19.37 -6.80
CA ASP A 190 21.48 -20.63 -6.47
C ASP A 190 20.32 -20.46 -5.49
N ALA A 191 20.23 -19.32 -4.83
CA ALA A 191 19.28 -19.05 -3.77
C ALA A 191 18.27 -17.92 -4.10
N ILE A 192 18.17 -17.54 -5.38
CA ILE A 192 17.29 -16.44 -5.81
C ILE A 192 16.44 -16.88 -7.01
N THR A 193 15.15 -16.54 -6.94
CA THR A 193 14.22 -16.63 -8.05
C THR A 193 13.63 -15.25 -8.36
N LEU A 194 13.84 -14.75 -9.57
CA LEU A 194 13.25 -13.49 -10.06
C LEU A 194 12.12 -13.86 -11.03
N LEU A 195 10.87 -13.70 -10.59
CA LEU A 195 9.68 -14.08 -11.38
C LEU A 195 9.35 -13.03 -12.46
N GLY A 196 9.94 -11.82 -12.37
CA GLY A 196 9.57 -10.73 -13.25
C GLY A 196 8.16 -10.21 -12.95
N HIS A 197 7.53 -9.61 -13.95
CA HIS A 197 6.17 -9.09 -13.81
C HIS A 197 5.17 -10.23 -13.58
N VAL A 198 4.38 -10.11 -12.53
CA VAL A 198 3.26 -11.00 -12.21
C VAL A 198 1.98 -10.18 -12.29
N ASP A 199 0.98 -10.68 -13.00
CA ASP A 199 -0.33 -10.02 -13.08
C ASP A 199 -0.95 -9.85 -11.68
N ASN A 200 -1.53 -8.68 -11.41
CA ASN A 200 -2.12 -8.37 -10.10
C ASN A 200 -3.17 -9.40 -9.65
N THR A 201 -3.89 -9.99 -10.59
CA THR A 201 -4.89 -11.03 -10.30
C THR A 201 -4.26 -12.34 -9.83
N GLN A 202 -2.97 -12.55 -10.08
CA GLN A 202 -2.22 -13.77 -9.76
C GLN A 202 -1.27 -13.60 -8.57
N VAL A 203 -0.96 -12.35 -8.15
CA VAL A 203 0.01 -12.07 -7.08
C VAL A 203 -0.34 -12.84 -5.79
N MET A 204 -1.58 -12.74 -5.33
CA MET A 204 -2.03 -13.43 -4.11
C MET A 204 -1.93 -14.95 -4.20
N ALA A 205 -2.34 -15.53 -5.35
CA ALA A 205 -2.23 -16.97 -5.58
C ALA A 205 -0.77 -17.41 -5.60
N THR A 206 0.09 -16.67 -6.29
CA THR A 206 1.53 -16.94 -6.34
C THR A 206 2.16 -16.88 -4.95
N GLN A 207 1.87 -15.84 -4.16
CA GLN A 207 2.40 -15.74 -2.79
C GLN A 207 1.93 -16.90 -1.91
N ARG A 208 0.66 -17.28 -2.01
CA ARG A 208 0.12 -18.42 -1.26
C ARG A 208 0.81 -19.74 -1.65
N ASP A 209 1.01 -19.96 -2.95
CA ASP A 209 1.58 -21.21 -3.46
C ASP A 209 3.08 -21.34 -3.14
N LEU A 210 3.80 -20.23 -3.02
CA LEU A 210 5.19 -20.17 -2.56
C LEU A 210 5.33 -20.54 -1.08
N LYS A 211 4.27 -20.44 -0.26
CA LYS A 211 4.27 -20.70 1.19
C LYS A 211 5.44 -20.04 1.91
N PRO A 212 5.61 -18.71 1.78
CA PRO A 212 6.80 -18.05 2.28
C PRO A 212 6.89 -18.07 3.80
N SER A 213 8.12 -18.15 4.31
CA SER A 213 8.41 -17.99 5.73
C SER A 213 8.31 -16.54 6.18
N VAL A 214 8.59 -15.59 5.29
CA VAL A 214 8.59 -14.16 5.59
C VAL A 214 8.42 -13.34 4.31
N PHE A 215 7.72 -12.23 4.45
CA PHE A 215 7.68 -11.18 3.43
C PHE A 215 8.60 -10.02 3.81
N VAL A 216 9.33 -9.49 2.82
CA VAL A 216 10.29 -8.39 3.02
C VAL A 216 9.91 -7.16 2.19
N ASN A 217 9.85 -6.00 2.85
CA ASN A 217 9.69 -4.69 2.21
C ASN A 217 10.75 -3.71 2.74
N LEU A 218 11.70 -3.34 1.90
CA LEU A 218 12.83 -2.47 2.27
C LEU A 218 12.65 -1.02 1.81
N SER A 219 11.45 -0.60 1.49
CA SER A 219 11.16 0.72 0.90
C SER A 219 11.66 1.88 1.77
N SER A 220 12.21 2.92 1.14
CA SER A 220 12.57 4.16 1.83
C SER A 220 11.39 5.10 2.05
N SER A 221 10.25 4.83 1.41
CA SER A 221 9.01 5.60 1.57
C SER A 221 7.81 4.77 1.12
N GLU A 222 6.77 4.76 1.93
CA GLU A 222 5.47 4.12 1.64
C GLU A 222 4.31 5.03 2.06
N GLY A 223 3.12 4.75 1.51
CA GLY A 223 1.87 5.20 2.08
C GLY A 223 1.36 4.15 3.07
N LEU A 224 0.49 3.26 2.58
CA LEU A 224 0.08 2.03 3.25
C LEU A 224 0.14 0.91 2.20
N PRO A 225 1.18 0.03 2.24
CA PRO A 225 1.44 -0.92 1.15
C PRO A 225 0.40 -2.03 1.07
N VAL A 226 -0.30 -2.12 -0.07
CA VAL A 226 -1.32 -3.16 -0.31
C VAL A 226 -0.70 -4.57 -0.28
N SER A 227 0.51 -4.73 -0.84
CA SER A 227 1.22 -6.01 -0.82
C SER A 227 1.48 -6.56 0.60
N MET A 228 1.62 -5.67 1.59
CA MET A 228 1.77 -6.08 2.99
C MET A 228 0.42 -6.48 3.62
N MET A 229 -0.68 -5.84 3.23
CA MET A 229 -2.03 -6.28 3.63
C MET A 229 -2.34 -7.66 3.04
N GLU A 230 -1.94 -7.89 1.79
CA GLU A 230 -2.11 -9.17 1.10
C GLU A 230 -1.39 -10.30 1.82
N VAL A 231 -0.10 -10.13 2.15
CA VAL A 231 0.65 -11.18 2.86
C VAL A 231 0.22 -11.32 4.31
N ALA A 232 -0.20 -10.25 4.98
CA ALA A 232 -0.80 -10.32 6.30
C ALA A 232 -2.10 -11.15 6.28
N SER A 233 -2.92 -11.02 5.22
CA SER A 233 -4.12 -11.85 5.03
C SER A 233 -3.81 -13.34 4.89
N LEU A 234 -2.59 -13.68 4.46
CA LEU A 234 -2.07 -15.02 4.40
C LEU A 234 -1.41 -15.50 5.73
N GLY A 235 -1.37 -14.64 6.76
CA GLY A 235 -0.69 -14.95 8.01
C GLY A 235 0.83 -15.01 7.88
N ILE A 236 1.41 -14.35 6.88
CA ILE A 236 2.85 -14.36 6.64
C ILE A 236 3.51 -13.28 7.52
N PRO A 237 4.56 -13.61 8.31
CA PRO A 237 5.36 -12.63 9.03
C PRO A 237 5.98 -11.58 8.10
N ILE A 238 6.14 -10.35 8.58
CA ILE A 238 6.61 -9.24 7.75
C ILE A 238 7.84 -8.59 8.37
N ILE A 239 8.93 -8.46 7.60
CA ILE A 239 10.07 -7.61 7.94
C ILE A 239 10.04 -6.41 6.99
N ALA A 240 9.92 -5.21 7.55
CA ALA A 240 9.77 -4.02 6.73
C ALA A 240 10.43 -2.80 7.36
N THR A 241 10.78 -1.82 6.52
CA THR A 241 11.25 -0.52 6.99
C THR A 241 10.11 0.28 7.59
N GLY A 242 10.30 0.84 8.78
CA GLY A 242 9.32 1.65 9.50
C GLY A 242 9.14 3.04 8.89
N VAL A 243 8.55 3.12 7.70
CA VAL A 243 8.29 4.37 6.95
C VAL A 243 6.82 4.48 6.56
N GLY A 244 6.29 5.68 6.55
CA GLY A 244 4.88 5.89 6.20
C GLY A 244 3.95 5.11 7.14
N GLY A 245 2.85 4.58 6.62
CA GLY A 245 1.89 3.77 7.36
C GLY A 245 2.33 2.33 7.64
N VAL A 246 3.57 1.94 7.37
CA VAL A 246 4.05 0.55 7.56
C VAL A 246 3.87 0.08 9.00
N GLY A 247 4.12 0.94 9.99
CA GLY A 247 3.91 0.62 11.41
C GLY A 247 2.44 0.41 11.82
N GLU A 248 1.49 0.65 10.91
CA GLU A 248 0.07 0.35 11.12
C GLU A 248 -0.27 -1.12 10.77
N ILE A 249 0.62 -1.77 9.98
CA ILE A 249 0.52 -3.17 9.57
C ILE A 249 1.49 -4.05 10.37
N VAL A 250 2.72 -3.57 10.58
CA VAL A 250 3.82 -4.36 11.18
C VAL A 250 4.16 -3.86 12.57
N SER A 251 4.24 -4.80 13.52
CA SER A 251 4.70 -4.59 14.90
C SER A 251 5.68 -5.71 15.28
N SER A 252 6.16 -5.71 16.52
CA SER A 252 6.96 -6.79 17.09
C SER A 252 6.22 -8.12 17.18
N ASP A 253 4.88 -8.10 17.18
CA ASP A 253 4.07 -9.30 17.35
C ASP A 253 3.93 -10.10 16.05
N ASN A 254 3.96 -9.42 14.89
CA ASN A 254 3.75 -10.03 13.58
C ASN A 254 4.94 -9.91 12.63
N GLY A 255 6.09 -9.43 13.13
CA GLY A 255 7.29 -9.26 12.32
C GLY A 255 8.34 -8.33 12.94
N HIS A 256 9.02 -7.57 12.09
CA HIS A 256 10.06 -6.66 12.55
C HIS A 256 10.08 -5.36 11.74
N LEU A 257 10.11 -4.21 12.44
CA LEU A 257 10.29 -2.89 11.84
C LEU A 257 11.77 -2.51 11.87
N LEU A 258 12.37 -2.43 10.69
CA LEU A 258 13.72 -1.89 10.51
C LEU A 258 13.69 -0.36 10.61
N PRO A 259 14.77 0.28 11.10
CA PRO A 259 14.93 1.73 10.99
C PRO A 259 14.80 2.21 9.53
N ALA A 260 14.40 3.45 9.31
CA ALA A 260 14.32 4.06 7.98
C ALA A 260 15.65 3.94 7.22
N GLU A 261 16.75 4.19 7.93
CA GLU A 261 18.14 4.00 7.45
C GLU A 261 18.76 2.78 8.15
N PHE A 262 18.32 1.59 7.74
CA PHE A 262 18.85 0.33 8.24
C PHE A 262 20.17 -0.06 7.54
N THR A 263 20.97 -0.89 8.19
CA THR A 263 22.12 -1.58 7.59
C THR A 263 21.71 -2.97 7.10
N ASP A 264 22.46 -3.55 6.15
CA ASP A 264 22.20 -4.92 5.68
C ASP A 264 22.36 -5.94 6.82
N ALA A 265 23.23 -5.65 7.80
CA ALA A 265 23.36 -6.44 9.02
C ALA A 265 22.04 -6.46 9.82
N GLN A 266 21.44 -5.30 10.09
CA GLN A 266 20.17 -5.24 10.82
C GLN A 266 19.04 -6.02 10.11
N ALA A 267 18.95 -5.92 8.78
CA ALA A 267 17.96 -6.66 8.02
C ALA A 267 18.23 -8.18 8.04
N SER A 268 19.51 -8.60 7.90
CA SER A 268 19.87 -10.01 8.00
C SER A 268 19.63 -10.58 9.40
N ASP A 269 19.95 -9.81 10.45
CA ASP A 269 19.76 -10.23 11.84
C ASP A 269 18.28 -10.44 12.16
N ALA A 270 17.39 -9.56 11.68
CA ALA A 270 15.93 -9.71 11.82
C ALA A 270 15.43 -11.00 11.12
N LEU A 271 15.93 -11.31 9.91
CA LEU A 271 15.60 -12.55 9.20
C LEU A 271 16.10 -13.79 9.95
N VAL A 272 17.34 -13.75 10.46
CA VAL A 272 17.94 -14.85 11.23
C VAL A 272 17.18 -15.08 12.54
N GLN A 273 16.80 -14.01 13.24
CA GLN A 273 15.99 -14.12 14.47
C GLN A 273 14.67 -14.81 14.18
N LEU A 274 13.95 -14.40 13.14
CA LEU A 274 12.67 -15.01 12.75
C LEU A 274 12.85 -16.50 12.35
N ALA A 275 13.93 -16.82 11.60
CA ALA A 275 14.22 -18.18 11.19
C ALA A 275 14.53 -19.13 12.36
N ARG A 276 15.04 -18.59 13.49
CA ARG A 276 15.44 -19.35 14.68
C ARG A 276 14.38 -19.44 15.77
N LEU A 277 13.21 -18.82 15.60
CA LEU A 277 12.11 -18.99 16.54
C LEU A 277 11.74 -20.48 16.69
N SER A 278 11.26 -20.88 17.85
CA SER A 278 10.58 -22.16 18.00
C SER A 278 9.35 -22.22 17.08
N GLU A 279 8.82 -23.42 16.85
CA GLU A 279 7.61 -23.58 16.02
C GLU A 279 6.42 -22.81 16.61
N ASP A 280 6.25 -22.90 17.93
CA ASP A 280 5.14 -22.25 18.63
C ASP A 280 5.24 -20.72 18.55
N GLU A 281 6.43 -20.14 18.78
CA GLU A 281 6.67 -18.71 18.64
C GLU A 281 6.43 -18.23 17.21
N TYR A 282 6.90 -18.98 16.22
CA TYR A 282 6.69 -18.63 14.83
C TYR A 282 5.20 -18.67 14.43
N GLN A 283 4.45 -19.67 14.91
CA GLN A 283 3.01 -19.73 14.68
C GLN A 283 2.26 -18.57 15.35
N GLN A 284 2.71 -18.09 16.51
CA GLN A 284 2.15 -16.91 17.15
C GLN A 284 2.36 -15.66 16.27
N VAL A 285 3.55 -15.49 15.69
CA VAL A 285 3.84 -14.39 14.77
C VAL A 285 2.96 -14.46 13.51
N CYS A 286 2.75 -15.66 12.97
CA CYS A 286 1.86 -15.88 11.82
C CYS A 286 0.39 -15.53 12.17
N GLN A 287 -0.09 -15.96 13.34
CA GLN A 287 -1.44 -15.66 13.81
C GLN A 287 -1.62 -14.15 14.01
N ALA A 288 -0.65 -13.48 14.63
CA ALA A 288 -0.69 -12.03 14.82
C ALA A 288 -0.72 -11.28 13.48
N SER A 289 0.03 -11.75 12.47
CA SER A 289 -0.02 -11.17 11.12
C SER A 289 -1.42 -11.27 10.51
N ARG A 290 -2.06 -12.44 10.61
CA ARG A 290 -3.45 -12.63 10.15
C ARG A 290 -4.44 -11.77 10.93
N GLN A 291 -4.29 -11.68 12.24
CA GLN A 291 -5.19 -10.92 13.11
C GLN A 291 -5.18 -9.43 12.77
N VAL A 292 -4.00 -8.82 12.56
CA VAL A 292 -3.90 -7.40 12.14
C VAL A 292 -4.69 -7.16 10.85
N TRP A 293 -4.62 -8.08 9.90
CA TRP A 293 -5.38 -7.97 8.66
C TRP A 293 -6.89 -8.11 8.89
N GLU A 294 -7.33 -9.07 9.69
CA GLU A 294 -8.74 -9.29 10.01
C GLU A 294 -9.39 -8.07 10.67
N GLU A 295 -8.65 -7.44 11.58
CA GLU A 295 -9.12 -6.28 12.34
C GLU A 295 -9.17 -4.98 11.51
N LYS A 296 -8.20 -4.77 10.59
CA LYS A 296 -8.01 -3.46 9.96
C LYS A 296 -8.18 -3.44 8.45
N PHE A 297 -7.91 -4.54 7.75
CA PHE A 297 -7.72 -4.53 6.29
C PHE A 297 -8.58 -5.52 5.53
N ARG A 298 -9.56 -6.13 6.18
CA ARG A 298 -10.47 -7.07 5.54
C ARG A 298 -11.49 -6.31 4.68
N ALA A 299 -11.41 -6.46 3.35
CA ALA A 299 -12.23 -5.73 2.37
C ALA A 299 -13.74 -5.87 2.61
N SER A 300 -14.21 -7.05 3.05
CA SER A 300 -15.62 -7.30 3.34
C SER A 300 -16.15 -6.53 4.58
N VAL A 301 -15.26 -5.93 5.38
CA VAL A 301 -15.60 -5.06 6.51
C VAL A 301 -15.36 -3.59 6.13
N VAL A 302 -14.14 -3.29 5.69
CA VAL A 302 -13.67 -1.92 5.45
C VAL A 302 -14.49 -1.19 4.37
N TYR A 303 -14.84 -1.86 3.28
CA TYR A 303 -15.57 -1.19 2.19
C TYR A 303 -17.06 -0.97 2.48
N PRO A 304 -17.82 -1.92 3.06
CA PRO A 304 -19.19 -1.64 3.52
C PRO A 304 -19.25 -0.51 4.55
N GLU A 305 -18.32 -0.44 5.51
CA GLU A 305 -18.22 0.67 6.46
C GLU A 305 -17.95 1.99 5.75
N PHE A 306 -16.98 2.02 4.84
CA PHE A 306 -16.69 3.20 4.04
C PHE A 306 -17.91 3.68 3.24
N CYS A 307 -18.62 2.77 2.59
CA CYS A 307 -19.84 3.11 1.84
C CYS A 307 -20.92 3.69 2.74
N ARG A 308 -21.15 3.09 3.90
CA ARG A 308 -22.18 3.52 4.84
C ARG A 308 -21.85 4.86 5.50
N GLU A 309 -20.63 5.01 6.01
CA GLU A 309 -20.27 6.16 6.84
C GLU A 309 -19.83 7.37 6.02
N VAL A 310 -19.16 7.13 4.89
CA VAL A 310 -18.51 8.16 4.11
C VAL A 310 -19.30 8.52 2.87
N LEU A 311 -19.79 7.55 2.12
CA LEU A 311 -20.56 7.79 0.89
C LEU A 311 -22.05 7.96 1.13
N GLY A 312 -22.56 7.74 2.35
CA GLY A 312 -23.97 7.86 2.68
C GLY A 312 -24.82 6.73 2.10
N GLY A 313 -24.23 5.57 1.84
CA GLY A 313 -24.95 4.36 1.43
C GLY A 313 -25.90 3.90 2.54
N ARG A 314 -27.15 3.64 2.17
CA ARG A 314 -28.20 3.04 3.05
C ARG A 314 -28.09 1.53 3.05
#